data_740cd9972ef3bf98fdac55f69823b4da
#
_entry.id   740cd9972ef3bf98fdac55f69823b4da
#
_cell.length_a   1.000
_cell.length_b   1.000
_cell.length_c   1.000
_cell.angle_alpha   90.00
_cell.angle_beta   90.00
_cell.angle_gamma   90.00
#
_symmetry.space_group_name_H-M   'P 1'
#
loop_
_entity.id
_entity.type
_entity.pdbx_description
1 polymer ?
#
loop_
_entity_poly.entity_id
_entity_poly.type
_entity_poly.pdbx_seq_one_letter_code
_entity_poly.pdbx_strand_id
1 'polypeptide(L)'
;MNINTIKDTEMKRNCFITALCLLITVIVIGCSSWTEADPVSLPQTQFHSLTPQQEADLIKYKNSDHKIFFAWMNYSPATSSMQTRLRGIPDSLDIVSFFTGYVNNEQNRSDVKFLQEHRGTKVLLTMWPEHYFSTSGEGTNNLDSMKVYAKNLVDSIFTWGLDGFDLDYEPWFGGDAYTTEMMRTFIDVMSKYIGPKCDKEYQVNGKHKLLVVDGQWLDKDYADRFDYFIGQAYNAGSEYSLNYRLEGKSQDYGKGFPNEKRIFCEWTSQVGNAFGHGGVSYQYKDEEIPSLWGMAHFAVDKGTAGCGAYVLQFAYAEGNHLNKPVPPNNYFYARQAIQIMNPAGSGKK
;
A
#
# COMPACT_ATOMS: atom_id res chain seq x y z
N MET A 1 -3.46 -63.66 -61.58
CA MET A 1 -3.04 -62.93 -60.41
C MET A 1 -2.78 -63.95 -59.31
N ASN A 2 -1.55 -64.04 -58.80
CA ASN A 2 -1.08 -65.22 -58.10
C ASN A 2 -1.51 -65.17 -56.61
N ILE A 3 -2.17 -66.22 -56.12
CA ILE A 3 -2.72 -66.29 -54.75
C ILE A 3 -1.67 -66.02 -53.66
N ASN A 4 -0.41 -66.31 -53.92
CA ASN A 4 0.71 -66.05 -52.99
C ASN A 4 1.00 -64.59 -52.85
N THR A 5 0.76 -63.73 -53.83
CA THR A 5 0.99 -62.31 -53.79
C THR A 5 -0.07 -61.61 -52.93
N ILE A 6 -1.30 -62.15 -52.91
CA ILE A 6 -2.42 -61.60 -52.09
C ILE A 6 -2.20 -61.91 -50.60
N LYS A 7 -1.74 -63.13 -50.26
CA LYS A 7 -1.42 -63.51 -48.83
C LYS A 7 -0.27 -62.74 -48.30
N ASP A 8 0.75 -62.45 -49.09
CA ASP A 8 1.92 -61.68 -48.64
C ASP A 8 1.56 -60.18 -48.35
N THR A 9 0.65 -59.63 -49.15
CA THR A 9 0.13 -58.26 -48.98
C THR A 9 -0.79 -58.15 -47.78
N GLU A 10 -1.62 -59.15 -47.50
CA GLU A 10 -2.48 -59.20 -46.29
C GLU A 10 -1.67 -59.39 -45.02
N MET A 11 -0.64 -60.22 -45.05
CA MET A 11 0.25 -60.44 -43.93
C MET A 11 1.06 -59.16 -43.55
N LYS A 12 1.57 -58.44 -44.56
CA LYS A 12 2.27 -57.16 -44.39
C LYS A 12 1.34 -56.09 -43.86
N ARG A 13 0.09 -55.99 -44.30
CA ARG A 13 -0.92 -55.05 -43.82
C ARG A 13 -1.30 -55.33 -42.36
N ASN A 14 -1.50 -56.60 -41.99
CA ASN A 14 -1.82 -57.00 -40.62
C ASN A 14 -0.66 -56.75 -39.66
N CYS A 15 0.59 -57.01 -40.06
CA CYS A 15 1.77 -56.63 -39.29
C CYS A 15 1.88 -55.12 -39.09
N PHE A 16 1.58 -54.33 -40.10
CA PHE A 16 1.61 -52.86 -40.00
C PHE A 16 0.52 -52.33 -39.06
N ILE A 17 -0.70 -52.88 -39.15
CA ILE A 17 -1.82 -52.51 -38.26
C ILE A 17 -1.50 -52.91 -36.81
N THR A 18 -0.93 -54.08 -36.57
CA THR A 18 -0.54 -54.53 -35.21
C THR A 18 0.58 -53.68 -34.63
N ALA A 19 1.59 -53.30 -35.46
CA ALA A 19 2.65 -52.39 -35.04
C ALA A 19 2.13 -50.97 -34.74
N LEU A 20 1.17 -50.48 -35.54
CA LEU A 20 0.53 -49.17 -35.33
C LEU A 20 -0.33 -49.16 -34.04
N CYS A 21 -1.08 -50.25 -33.80
CA CYS A 21 -1.86 -50.39 -32.56
C CYS A 21 -0.96 -50.47 -31.30
N LEU A 22 0.17 -51.20 -31.37
CA LEU A 22 1.16 -51.22 -30.29
C LEU A 22 1.81 -49.86 -30.04
N LEU A 23 2.12 -49.10 -31.10
CA LEU A 23 2.67 -47.76 -31.01
C LEU A 23 1.68 -46.76 -30.34
N ILE A 24 0.40 -46.84 -30.71
CA ILE A 24 -0.66 -46.04 -30.13
C ILE A 24 -0.87 -46.38 -28.64
N THR A 25 -0.79 -47.67 -28.27
CA THR A 25 -0.94 -48.11 -26.89
C THR A 25 0.22 -47.61 -26.01
N VAL A 26 1.43 -47.58 -26.53
CA VAL A 26 2.61 -47.02 -25.80
C VAL A 26 2.49 -45.49 -25.62
N ILE A 27 1.95 -44.79 -26.61
CA ILE A 27 1.73 -43.33 -26.51
C ILE A 27 0.63 -42.99 -25.49
N VAL A 28 -0.43 -43.80 -25.39
CA VAL A 28 -1.52 -43.59 -24.44
C VAL A 28 -1.10 -43.91 -23.00
N ILE A 29 -0.21 -44.90 -22.79
CA ILE A 29 0.30 -45.25 -21.46
C ILE A 29 1.37 -44.22 -20.99
N GLY A 30 2.12 -43.59 -21.92
CA GLY A 30 3.10 -42.55 -21.64
C GLY A 30 2.50 -41.21 -21.23
N CYS A 31 1.23 -40.93 -21.56
CA CYS A 31 0.58 -39.65 -21.22
C CYS A 31 -0.12 -39.63 -19.87
N SER A 32 -0.32 -40.76 -19.20
CA SER A 32 -1.03 -40.79 -17.91
C SER A 32 -0.17 -40.36 -16.72
N SER A 33 1.16 -40.36 -16.84
CA SER A 33 2.06 -39.89 -15.80
C SER A 33 2.46 -38.40 -15.92
N TRP A 34 2.01 -37.71 -16.99
CA TRP A 34 2.30 -36.28 -17.18
C TRP A 34 1.15 -35.36 -16.78
N THR A 35 0.02 -35.89 -16.38
CA THR A 35 -1.16 -35.11 -15.98
C THR A 35 -1.46 -35.13 -14.48
N GLU A 36 -0.76 -35.95 -13.71
CA GLU A 36 -0.69 -35.76 -12.27
C GLU A 36 0.54 -34.90 -11.99
N ALA A 37 0.38 -33.58 -12.08
CA ALA A 37 1.21 -32.71 -11.27
C ALA A 37 1.06 -33.22 -9.83
N ASP A 38 2.13 -33.76 -9.25
CA ASP A 38 2.16 -33.95 -7.81
C ASP A 38 1.57 -32.69 -7.21
N PRO A 39 0.59 -32.78 -6.32
CA PRO A 39 0.09 -31.61 -5.65
C PRO A 39 1.31 -30.98 -4.97
N VAL A 40 1.85 -29.93 -5.59
CA VAL A 40 2.81 -29.10 -4.93
C VAL A 40 2.04 -28.65 -3.70
N SER A 41 2.34 -29.28 -2.56
CA SER A 41 1.95 -28.70 -1.29
C SER A 41 2.73 -27.41 -1.23
N LEU A 42 2.13 -26.36 -1.82
CA LEU A 42 2.55 -25.00 -1.52
C LEU A 42 2.61 -24.97 -0.02
N PRO A 43 3.75 -24.63 0.60
CA PRO A 43 3.76 -24.35 2.02
C PRO A 43 2.55 -23.44 2.17
N GLN A 44 1.52 -23.94 2.88
CA GLN A 44 0.41 -23.09 3.22
C GLN A 44 1.10 -21.88 3.79
N THR A 45 1.06 -20.77 3.07
CA THR A 45 1.27 -19.48 3.67
C THR A 45 0.20 -19.46 4.73
N GLN A 46 0.57 -19.98 5.89
CA GLN A 46 -0.29 -19.94 7.05
C GLN A 46 -0.46 -18.45 7.26
N PHE A 47 -1.60 -17.95 6.81
CA PHE A 47 -2.13 -16.77 7.44
C PHE A 47 -2.27 -17.20 8.88
N HIS A 48 -1.26 -16.86 9.69
CA HIS A 48 -1.33 -17.13 11.11
C HIS A 48 -2.51 -16.28 11.57
N SER A 49 -3.65 -16.93 11.72
CA SER A 49 -4.75 -16.30 12.43
C SER A 49 -4.20 -16.00 13.82
N LEU A 50 -4.12 -14.72 14.15
CA LEU A 50 -3.72 -14.32 15.48
C LEU A 50 -4.69 -14.99 16.47
N THR A 51 -4.18 -15.46 17.59
CA THR A 51 -5.03 -15.85 18.70
C THR A 51 -5.77 -14.62 19.23
N PRO A 52 -6.90 -14.77 19.91
CA PRO A 52 -7.61 -13.63 20.50
C PRO A 52 -6.72 -12.74 21.39
N GLN A 53 -5.78 -13.36 22.12
CA GLN A 53 -4.83 -12.61 22.95
C GLN A 53 -3.85 -11.79 22.11
N GLN A 54 -3.27 -12.38 21.05
CA GLN A 54 -2.35 -11.67 20.14
C GLN A 54 -3.04 -10.52 19.44
N GLU A 55 -4.30 -10.70 19.05
CA GLU A 55 -5.11 -9.65 18.45
C GLU A 55 -5.38 -8.49 19.43
N ALA A 56 -5.74 -8.80 20.67
CA ALA A 56 -5.92 -7.81 21.72
C ALA A 56 -4.63 -7.04 22.02
N ASP A 57 -3.49 -7.75 22.08
CA ASP A 57 -2.17 -7.14 22.32
C ASP A 57 -1.76 -6.24 21.15
N LEU A 58 -2.04 -6.64 19.90
CA LEU A 58 -1.79 -5.82 18.72
C LEU A 58 -2.64 -4.54 18.73
N ILE A 59 -3.92 -4.65 19.01
CA ILE A 59 -4.82 -3.49 19.11
C ILE A 59 -4.39 -2.55 20.23
N LYS A 60 -3.97 -3.10 21.38
CA LYS A 60 -3.42 -2.32 22.48
C LYS A 60 -2.14 -1.58 22.08
N TYR A 61 -1.22 -2.26 21.38
CA TYR A 61 -0.01 -1.65 20.83
C TYR A 61 -0.35 -0.48 19.89
N LYS A 62 -1.26 -0.67 18.94
CA LYS A 62 -1.66 0.38 17.99
C LYS A 62 -2.40 1.56 18.61
N ASN A 63 -2.93 1.40 19.81
CA ASN A 63 -3.49 2.50 20.59
C ASN A 63 -2.49 3.12 21.58
N SER A 64 -1.24 2.64 21.63
CA SER A 64 -0.16 3.22 22.44
C SER A 64 0.63 4.27 21.66
N ASP A 65 1.51 5.01 22.34
CA ASP A 65 2.48 5.89 21.68
C ASP A 65 3.58 5.05 21.03
N HIS A 66 3.67 5.11 19.68
CA HIS A 66 4.66 4.38 18.89
C HIS A 66 4.87 5.09 17.54
N LYS A 67 5.90 4.69 16.80
CA LYS A 67 6.18 5.22 15.46
C LYS A 67 5.26 4.59 14.42
N ILE A 68 4.65 5.42 13.60
CA ILE A 68 3.63 5.04 12.61
C ILE A 68 4.26 4.50 11.32
N PHE A 69 3.76 3.40 10.81
CA PHE A 69 4.02 2.98 9.44
C PHE A 69 2.79 3.29 8.58
N PHE A 70 3.00 4.19 7.60
CA PHE A 70 1.97 4.61 6.65
C PHE A 70 2.19 3.94 5.29
N ALA A 71 1.11 3.61 4.57
CA ALA A 71 1.24 3.10 3.22
C ALA A 71 0.10 3.52 2.30
N TRP A 72 0.39 3.74 1.01
CA TRP A 72 -0.61 3.79 -0.03
C TRP A 72 -0.71 2.45 -0.75
N MET A 73 -1.92 2.06 -1.06
CA MET A 73 -2.21 0.90 -1.88
C MET A 73 -3.12 1.28 -3.05
N ASN A 74 -2.72 0.86 -4.25
CA ASN A 74 -3.61 0.85 -5.39
C ASN A 74 -4.48 -0.40 -5.33
N TYR A 75 -5.77 -0.21 -5.43
CA TYR A 75 -6.72 -1.30 -5.40
C TYR A 75 -7.03 -1.79 -6.83
N SER A 76 -7.01 -3.10 -7.02
CA SER A 76 -7.54 -3.74 -8.23
C SER A 76 -8.78 -4.54 -7.88
N PRO A 77 -9.98 -4.16 -8.38
CA PRO A 77 -11.23 -4.86 -8.04
C PRO A 77 -11.31 -6.29 -8.62
N ALA A 78 -10.41 -6.65 -9.51
CA ALA A 78 -10.51 -7.88 -10.30
C ALA A 78 -9.71 -9.06 -9.73
N THR A 79 -8.96 -8.89 -8.63
CA THR A 79 -8.05 -9.94 -8.16
C THR A 79 -8.46 -10.52 -6.81
N SER A 80 -8.43 -11.84 -6.73
CA SER A 80 -8.49 -12.60 -5.47
C SER A 80 -7.12 -12.68 -4.76
N SER A 81 -6.09 -12.06 -5.34
CA SER A 81 -4.73 -12.09 -4.79
C SER A 81 -4.62 -11.28 -3.51
N MET A 82 -3.99 -11.85 -2.50
CA MET A 82 -3.69 -11.13 -1.24
C MET A 82 -2.72 -9.97 -1.43
N GLN A 83 -1.95 -9.94 -2.51
CA GLN A 83 -1.08 -8.83 -2.90
C GLN A 83 -1.86 -7.51 -3.09
N THR A 84 -3.06 -7.58 -3.64
CA THR A 84 -3.88 -6.41 -3.96
C THR A 84 -5.08 -6.25 -3.03
N ARG A 85 -5.19 -7.08 -2.00
CA ARG A 85 -6.23 -6.99 -0.97
C ARG A 85 -5.69 -6.31 0.29
N LEU A 86 -6.50 -5.46 0.89
CA LEU A 86 -6.18 -4.86 2.19
C LEU A 86 -5.93 -5.91 3.27
N ARG A 87 -6.68 -7.00 3.28
CA ARG A 87 -6.48 -8.11 4.25
C ARG A 87 -5.10 -8.75 4.16
N GLY A 88 -4.36 -8.56 3.06
CA GLY A 88 -3.02 -9.11 2.85
C GLY A 88 -1.88 -8.27 3.42
N ILE A 89 -2.13 -7.02 3.85
CA ILE A 89 -1.08 -6.14 4.38
C ILE A 89 -0.54 -6.64 5.73
N PRO A 90 0.65 -6.19 6.16
CA PRO A 90 1.19 -6.55 7.47
C PRO A 90 0.25 -6.17 8.61
N ASP A 91 0.03 -7.09 9.55
CA ASP A 91 -0.80 -6.85 10.75
C ASP A 91 -0.32 -5.64 11.57
N SER A 92 1.00 -5.41 11.59
CA SER A 92 1.63 -4.30 12.31
C SER A 92 1.56 -2.94 11.59
N LEU A 93 1.03 -2.87 10.35
CA LEU A 93 0.85 -1.62 9.61
C LEU A 93 -0.23 -0.75 10.25
N ASP A 94 0.06 0.53 10.49
CA ASP A 94 -0.82 1.41 11.27
C ASP A 94 -1.86 2.12 10.44
N ILE A 95 -1.46 2.71 9.32
CA ILE A 95 -2.34 3.48 8.45
C ILE A 95 -2.14 3.03 7.00
N VAL A 96 -3.22 2.64 6.33
CA VAL A 96 -3.23 2.39 4.89
C VAL A 96 -4.21 3.34 4.21
N SER A 97 -3.79 3.99 3.12
CA SER A 97 -4.64 4.86 2.33
C SER A 97 -4.88 4.27 0.94
N PHE A 98 -6.13 4.31 0.49
CA PHE A 98 -6.48 3.95 -0.88
C PHE A 98 -6.06 5.06 -1.82
N PHE A 99 -5.08 4.79 -2.65
CA PHE A 99 -4.67 5.64 -3.76
C PHE A 99 -5.43 5.26 -5.04
N THR A 100 -5.85 6.24 -5.84
CA THR A 100 -6.60 6.07 -7.11
C THR A 100 -8.02 5.53 -6.99
N GLY A 101 -8.67 5.72 -5.87
CA GLY A 101 -10.11 5.53 -5.73
C GLY A 101 -10.50 4.27 -4.98
N TYR A 102 -11.42 4.46 -4.08
CA TYR A 102 -12.06 3.38 -3.32
C TYR A 102 -13.28 2.85 -4.06
N VAL A 103 -13.30 1.55 -4.31
CA VAL A 103 -14.49 0.87 -4.80
C VAL A 103 -15.27 0.31 -3.62
N ASN A 104 -16.44 0.89 -3.32
CA ASN A 104 -17.29 0.47 -2.23
C ASN A 104 -18.06 -0.82 -2.58
N ASN A 105 -17.35 -1.95 -2.64
CA ASN A 105 -17.93 -3.28 -2.84
C ASN A 105 -17.90 -4.10 -1.55
N GLU A 106 -18.55 -5.26 -1.55
CA GLU A 106 -18.64 -6.13 -0.38
C GLU A 106 -17.27 -6.61 0.11
N GLN A 107 -16.38 -6.97 -0.80
CA GLN A 107 -15.03 -7.43 -0.45
C GLN A 107 -14.25 -6.33 0.27
N ASN A 108 -14.27 -5.11 -0.25
CA ASN A 108 -13.55 -3.99 0.36
C ASN A 108 -14.12 -3.63 1.71
N ARG A 109 -15.44 -3.55 1.84
CA ARG A 109 -16.09 -3.32 3.14
C ARG A 109 -15.69 -4.38 4.17
N SER A 110 -15.65 -5.65 3.74
CA SER A 110 -15.21 -6.76 4.61
C SER A 110 -13.75 -6.63 5.01
N ASP A 111 -12.87 -6.25 4.09
CA ASP A 111 -11.44 -6.09 4.37
C ASP A 111 -11.17 -4.86 5.27
N VAL A 112 -11.84 -3.74 5.02
CA VAL A 112 -11.78 -2.53 5.88
C VAL A 112 -12.22 -2.88 7.30
N LYS A 113 -13.36 -3.50 7.44
CA LYS A 113 -13.89 -3.92 8.76
C LYS A 113 -12.93 -4.86 9.47
N PHE A 114 -12.38 -5.85 8.76
CA PHE A 114 -11.39 -6.76 9.32
C PHE A 114 -10.14 -6.02 9.85
N LEU A 115 -9.60 -5.09 9.07
CA LEU A 115 -8.43 -4.32 9.50
C LEU A 115 -8.72 -3.45 10.72
N GLN A 116 -9.87 -2.80 10.74
CA GLN A 116 -10.28 -1.95 11.86
C GLN A 116 -10.53 -2.73 13.14
N GLU A 117 -11.30 -3.80 13.06
CA GLU A 117 -11.77 -4.57 14.24
C GLU A 117 -10.72 -5.56 14.76
N HIS A 118 -9.95 -6.19 13.86
CA HIS A 118 -9.04 -7.28 14.21
C HIS A 118 -7.56 -6.91 14.13
N ARG A 119 -7.21 -5.76 13.55
CA ARG A 119 -5.82 -5.31 13.43
C ARG A 119 -5.59 -3.92 14.01
N GLY A 120 -6.64 -3.15 14.26
CA GLY A 120 -6.53 -1.76 14.69
C GLY A 120 -5.93 -0.83 13.63
N THR A 121 -5.79 -1.29 12.39
CA THR A 121 -5.26 -0.51 11.27
C THR A 121 -6.28 0.51 10.81
N LYS A 122 -5.84 1.74 10.58
CA LYS A 122 -6.66 2.83 10.05
C LYS A 122 -6.67 2.77 8.52
N VAL A 123 -7.85 2.95 7.93
CA VAL A 123 -8.05 2.92 6.48
C VAL A 123 -8.54 4.27 6.00
N LEU A 124 -7.75 4.94 5.17
CA LEU A 124 -8.04 6.25 4.62
C LEU A 124 -8.39 6.17 3.12
N LEU A 125 -8.92 7.26 2.61
CA LEU A 125 -9.10 7.52 1.18
C LEU A 125 -8.14 8.62 0.76
N THR A 126 -7.30 8.38 -0.25
CA THR A 126 -6.47 9.40 -0.89
C THR A 126 -7.15 9.93 -2.14
N MET A 127 -7.19 11.23 -2.30
CA MET A 127 -7.66 11.88 -3.54
C MET A 127 -6.83 13.11 -3.84
N TRP A 128 -6.68 13.38 -5.14
CA TRP A 128 -6.22 14.64 -5.72
C TRP A 128 -7.42 15.54 -6.01
N PRO A 129 -7.73 16.51 -5.19
CA PRO A 129 -8.83 17.44 -5.49
C PRO A 129 -8.61 18.20 -6.80
N GLU A 130 -7.36 18.52 -7.12
CA GLU A 130 -6.94 19.19 -8.34
C GLU A 130 -7.36 18.46 -9.60
N HIS A 131 -7.11 17.16 -9.61
CA HIS A 131 -7.40 16.32 -10.76
C HIS A 131 -8.90 16.29 -11.08
N TYR A 132 -9.73 16.28 -10.06
CA TYR A 132 -11.18 16.34 -10.24
C TYR A 132 -11.60 17.62 -10.97
N PHE A 133 -11.06 18.78 -10.56
CA PHE A 133 -11.42 20.07 -11.16
C PHE A 133 -10.81 20.26 -12.55
N SER A 134 -9.61 19.74 -12.82
CA SER A 134 -8.97 19.84 -14.13
C SER A 134 -9.62 18.96 -15.19
N THR A 135 -10.25 17.85 -14.79
CA THR A 135 -10.82 16.85 -15.71
C THR A 135 -12.33 16.97 -15.88
N SER A 136 -13.05 17.57 -14.93
CA SER A 136 -14.52 17.65 -14.97
C SER A 136 -15.06 18.76 -15.89
N GLY A 137 -14.20 19.58 -16.51
CA GLY A 137 -14.57 20.57 -17.55
C GLY A 137 -15.64 21.59 -17.14
N GLU A 138 -15.58 22.75 -17.72
CA GLU A 138 -16.56 23.84 -17.76
C GLU A 138 -17.36 24.20 -16.49
N GLY A 139 -17.03 25.32 -15.88
CA GLY A 139 -17.94 26.09 -14.99
C GLY A 139 -17.98 25.62 -13.53
N THR A 140 -17.24 24.57 -13.14
CA THR A 140 -17.24 24.04 -11.79
C THR A 140 -16.10 24.56 -10.90
N ASN A 141 -15.15 25.31 -11.46
CA ASN A 141 -14.00 25.86 -10.75
C ASN A 141 -14.35 27.13 -9.95
N ASN A 142 -15.19 26.96 -8.94
CA ASN A 142 -15.52 28.02 -8.01
C ASN A 142 -15.59 27.51 -6.58
N LEU A 143 -15.54 28.43 -5.62
CA LEU A 143 -15.49 28.11 -4.20
C LEU A 143 -16.71 27.31 -3.71
N ASP A 144 -17.89 27.54 -4.28
CA ASP A 144 -19.10 26.82 -3.86
C ASP A 144 -19.08 25.38 -4.36
N SER A 145 -18.62 25.13 -5.58
CA SER A 145 -18.39 23.76 -6.07
C SER A 145 -17.36 23.03 -5.24
N MET A 146 -16.28 23.71 -4.80
CA MET A 146 -15.29 23.13 -3.91
C MET A 146 -15.87 22.73 -2.55
N LYS A 147 -16.73 23.57 -1.96
CA LYS A 147 -17.42 23.26 -0.71
C LYS A 147 -18.31 22.01 -0.85
N VAL A 148 -19.06 21.93 -1.95
CA VAL A 148 -19.93 20.76 -2.23
C VAL A 148 -19.09 19.51 -2.42
N TYR A 149 -18.00 19.60 -3.18
CA TYR A 149 -17.10 18.47 -3.40
C TYR A 149 -16.48 17.96 -2.08
N ALA A 150 -15.91 18.87 -1.29
CA ALA A 150 -15.33 18.51 0.02
C ALA A 150 -16.37 17.86 0.94
N LYS A 151 -17.59 18.38 0.97
CA LYS A 151 -18.67 17.81 1.78
C LYS A 151 -19.08 16.41 1.30
N ASN A 152 -19.18 16.19 -0.01
CA ASN A 152 -19.48 14.88 -0.58
C ASN A 152 -18.41 13.83 -0.24
N LEU A 153 -17.13 14.23 -0.22
CA LEU A 153 -16.05 13.36 0.24
C LEU A 153 -16.19 13.00 1.72
N VAL A 154 -16.49 13.98 2.57
CA VAL A 154 -16.79 13.73 3.99
C VAL A 154 -17.92 12.72 4.13
N ASP A 155 -19.04 12.93 3.44
CA ASP A 155 -20.19 12.03 3.51
C ASP A 155 -19.84 10.60 3.05
N SER A 156 -19.00 10.48 2.03
CA SER A 156 -18.48 9.19 1.56
C SER A 156 -17.63 8.50 2.62
N ILE A 157 -16.71 9.22 3.28
CA ILE A 157 -15.85 8.68 4.34
C ILE A 157 -16.70 8.12 5.51
N PHE A 158 -17.75 8.85 5.91
CA PHE A 158 -18.63 8.39 6.98
C PHE A 158 -19.50 7.21 6.53
N THR A 159 -20.09 7.28 5.33
CA THR A 159 -20.97 6.23 4.78
C THR A 159 -20.21 4.92 4.52
N TRP A 160 -18.97 5.00 4.06
CA TRP A 160 -18.13 3.83 3.79
C TRP A 160 -17.41 3.30 5.02
N GLY A 161 -17.55 3.98 6.17
CA GLY A 161 -16.92 3.57 7.41
C GLY A 161 -15.39 3.69 7.43
N LEU A 162 -14.81 4.54 6.58
CA LEU A 162 -13.37 4.77 6.56
C LEU A 162 -12.92 5.58 7.77
N ASP A 163 -11.64 5.48 8.13
CA ASP A 163 -11.06 6.16 9.30
C ASP A 163 -10.62 7.59 9.02
N GLY A 164 -10.63 8.04 7.77
CA GLY A 164 -10.23 9.41 7.45
C GLY A 164 -9.94 9.65 5.97
N PHE A 165 -9.26 10.76 5.74
CA PHE A 165 -8.92 11.28 4.42
C PHE A 165 -7.44 11.67 4.36
N ASP A 166 -6.85 11.43 3.20
CA ASP A 166 -5.49 11.78 2.83
C ASP A 166 -5.54 12.73 1.63
N LEU A 167 -5.16 13.97 1.86
CA LEU A 167 -5.15 15.01 0.87
C LEU A 167 -3.83 14.96 0.09
N ASP A 168 -3.85 14.38 -1.09
CA ASP A 168 -2.72 14.42 -2.01
C ASP A 168 -2.70 15.78 -2.72
N TYR A 169 -1.81 16.68 -2.26
CA TYR A 169 -1.72 18.05 -2.77
C TYR A 169 -0.49 18.23 -3.64
N GLU A 170 -0.71 18.18 -4.95
CA GLU A 170 0.31 18.31 -5.98
C GLU A 170 -0.09 19.36 -7.05
N PRO A 171 -0.03 20.65 -6.74
CA PRO A 171 -0.62 21.72 -7.57
C PRO A 171 -0.04 21.83 -8.99
N TRP A 172 1.16 21.28 -9.23
CA TRP A 172 1.75 21.26 -10.58
C TRP A 172 1.01 20.36 -11.57
N PHE A 173 0.21 19.41 -11.10
CA PHE A 173 -0.60 18.55 -11.98
C PHE A 173 -1.97 19.18 -12.31
N GLY A 174 -2.43 20.15 -11.54
CA GLY A 174 -3.77 20.73 -11.65
C GLY A 174 -3.89 21.95 -12.57
N GLY A 175 -2.78 22.52 -13.04
CA GLY A 175 -2.78 23.73 -13.85
C GLY A 175 -3.41 24.96 -13.14
N ASP A 176 -3.78 25.98 -13.92
CA ASP A 176 -4.33 27.28 -13.41
C ASP A 176 -5.73 27.17 -12.79
N ALA A 177 -6.41 26.03 -12.93
CA ALA A 177 -7.75 25.79 -12.38
C ALA A 177 -7.75 25.70 -10.85
N TYR A 178 -6.57 25.71 -10.22
CA TYR A 178 -6.39 25.39 -8.83
C TYR A 178 -5.75 26.52 -8.04
N THR A 179 -6.56 27.24 -7.31
CA THR A 179 -6.07 28.35 -6.51
C THR A 179 -5.83 27.97 -5.06
N THR A 180 -4.91 28.68 -4.41
CA THR A 180 -4.68 28.59 -2.96
C THR A 180 -5.98 28.76 -2.18
N GLU A 181 -6.87 29.65 -2.63
CA GLU A 181 -8.16 29.91 -2.00
C GLU A 181 -9.11 28.71 -2.08
N MET A 182 -9.13 28.01 -3.21
CA MET A 182 -9.92 26.79 -3.37
C MET A 182 -9.46 25.69 -2.40
N MET A 183 -8.13 25.51 -2.27
CA MET A 183 -7.58 24.54 -1.34
C MET A 183 -7.87 24.88 0.13
N ARG A 184 -7.70 26.16 0.50
CA ARG A 184 -8.10 26.62 1.83
C ARG A 184 -9.58 26.35 2.09
N THR A 185 -10.45 26.62 1.11
CA THR A 185 -11.88 26.32 1.20
C THR A 185 -12.14 24.83 1.37
N PHE A 186 -11.44 23.98 0.62
CA PHE A 186 -11.52 22.53 0.76
C PHE A 186 -11.14 22.08 2.19
N ILE A 187 -9.98 22.51 2.68
CA ILE A 187 -9.48 22.16 4.02
C ILE A 187 -10.41 22.71 5.10
N ASP A 188 -10.93 23.92 4.94
CA ASP A 188 -11.88 24.53 5.88
C ASP A 188 -13.17 23.73 6.01
N VAL A 189 -13.66 23.16 4.92
CA VAL A 189 -14.83 22.27 4.97
C VAL A 189 -14.45 20.94 5.62
N MET A 190 -13.40 20.26 5.13
CA MET A 190 -12.98 18.95 5.64
C MET A 190 -12.73 18.99 7.15
N SER A 191 -11.99 20.00 7.62
CA SER A 191 -11.57 20.11 9.01
C SER A 191 -12.68 20.38 10.02
N LYS A 192 -13.90 20.72 9.58
CA LYS A 192 -15.09 20.77 10.45
C LYS A 192 -15.57 19.38 10.86
N TYR A 193 -15.35 18.39 10.02
CA TYR A 193 -15.90 17.03 10.18
C TYR A 193 -14.87 16.00 10.60
N ILE A 194 -13.62 16.15 10.15
CA ILE A 194 -12.51 15.23 10.39
C ILE A 194 -11.23 15.99 10.74
N GLY A 195 -10.26 15.29 11.33
CA GLY A 195 -9.01 15.91 11.77
C GLY A 195 -9.07 16.55 13.15
N PRO A 196 -7.94 17.10 13.64
CA PRO A 196 -7.80 17.58 15.01
C PRO A 196 -8.71 18.76 15.38
N LYS A 197 -9.22 19.49 14.39
CA LYS A 197 -10.11 20.66 14.61
C LYS A 197 -11.59 20.35 14.38
N CYS A 198 -11.95 19.09 14.14
CA CYS A 198 -13.34 18.77 13.84
C CYS A 198 -14.26 19.08 15.05
N ASP A 199 -15.51 19.41 14.72
CA ASP A 199 -16.52 19.70 15.72
C ASP A 199 -16.80 18.42 16.55
N LYS A 200 -17.08 18.60 17.84
CA LYS A 200 -17.22 17.48 18.79
C LYS A 200 -18.33 16.48 18.42
N GLU A 201 -19.36 16.95 17.73
CA GLU A 201 -20.48 16.11 17.27
C GLU A 201 -20.06 15.05 16.24
N TYR A 202 -18.94 15.26 15.53
CA TYR A 202 -18.41 14.31 14.56
C TYR A 202 -17.38 13.33 15.15
N GLN A 203 -17.09 13.47 16.44
CA GLN A 203 -16.18 12.55 17.13
C GLN A 203 -16.91 11.29 17.60
N VAL A 204 -16.30 10.14 17.40
CA VAL A 204 -16.80 8.85 17.88
C VAL A 204 -15.96 8.44 19.10
N ASN A 205 -16.60 8.28 20.25
CA ASN A 205 -15.92 7.99 21.51
C ASN A 205 -14.77 8.98 21.85
N GLY A 206 -14.99 10.26 21.54
CA GLY A 206 -14.01 11.32 21.76
C GLY A 206 -12.80 11.32 20.79
N LYS A 207 -12.84 10.49 19.74
CA LYS A 207 -11.82 10.41 18.69
C LYS A 207 -12.38 10.92 17.37
N HIS A 208 -11.62 11.73 16.67
CA HIS A 208 -11.93 12.17 15.31
C HIS A 208 -11.43 11.17 14.27
N LYS A 209 -12.00 11.22 13.07
CA LYS A 209 -11.43 10.58 11.89
C LYS A 209 -10.20 11.36 11.43
N LEU A 210 -9.17 10.68 10.95
CA LEU A 210 -7.92 11.30 10.55
C LEU A 210 -8.09 12.23 9.34
N LEU A 211 -7.36 13.35 9.36
CA LEU A 211 -7.13 14.19 8.21
C LEU A 211 -5.62 14.34 8.04
N VAL A 212 -5.07 13.78 6.98
CA VAL A 212 -3.65 13.86 6.67
C VAL A 212 -3.44 14.58 5.33
N VAL A 213 -2.24 15.08 5.10
CA VAL A 213 -1.87 15.70 3.83
C VAL A 213 -0.54 15.15 3.36
N ASP A 214 -0.45 14.84 2.08
CA ASP A 214 0.77 14.47 1.40
C ASP A 214 1.06 15.39 0.20
N GLY A 215 2.20 15.17 -0.47
CA GLY A 215 2.60 15.97 -1.62
C GLY A 215 3.24 17.29 -1.21
N GLN A 216 2.71 18.40 -1.70
CA GLN A 216 3.19 19.74 -1.41
C GLN A 216 2.31 20.44 -0.37
N TRP A 217 2.92 20.96 0.68
CA TRP A 217 2.16 21.70 1.68
C TRP A 217 1.82 23.14 1.22
N LEU A 218 0.56 23.49 1.37
CA LEU A 218 0.00 24.75 0.91
C LEU A 218 0.34 25.95 1.81
N ASP A 219 0.11 25.81 3.11
CA ASP A 219 0.20 26.93 4.07
C ASP A 219 0.48 26.41 5.48
N LYS A 220 1.56 26.92 6.09
CA LYS A 220 1.93 26.56 7.46
C LYS A 220 0.82 26.83 8.50
N ASP A 221 -0.05 27.82 8.24
CA ASP A 221 -1.11 28.22 9.16
C ASP A 221 -2.28 27.20 9.17
N TYR A 222 -2.27 26.23 8.23
CA TYR A 222 -3.22 25.13 8.17
C TYR A 222 -2.68 23.82 8.77
N ALA A 223 -1.42 23.77 9.18
CA ALA A 223 -0.78 22.55 9.69
C ALA A 223 -1.49 21.96 10.92
N ASP A 224 -2.11 22.78 11.76
CA ASP A 224 -2.83 22.35 12.95
C ASP A 224 -4.17 21.65 12.68
N ARG A 225 -4.64 21.64 11.44
CA ARG A 225 -5.86 20.97 11.00
C ARG A 225 -5.63 19.51 10.61
N PHE A 226 -4.36 19.11 10.50
CA PHE A 226 -3.96 17.78 10.07
C PHE A 226 -3.33 16.98 11.21
N ASP A 227 -3.58 15.68 11.18
CA ASP A 227 -2.93 14.72 12.08
C ASP A 227 -1.47 14.52 11.70
N TYR A 228 -1.20 14.33 10.41
CA TYR A 228 0.14 14.07 9.87
C TYR A 228 0.36 14.79 8.53
N PHE A 229 1.63 15.10 8.30
CA PHE A 229 2.17 15.40 6.97
C PHE A 229 2.95 14.20 6.46
N ILE A 230 2.56 13.66 5.31
CA ILE A 230 3.17 12.51 4.69
C ILE A 230 4.11 12.98 3.58
N GLY A 231 5.40 12.99 3.87
CA GLY A 231 6.40 13.43 2.91
C GLY A 231 6.71 12.36 1.88
N GLN A 232 6.49 12.66 0.60
CA GLN A 232 6.88 11.81 -0.53
C GLN A 232 8.40 11.89 -0.74
N ALA A 233 9.18 11.26 0.16
CA ALA A 233 10.63 11.32 0.19
C ALA A 233 11.31 10.30 -0.75
N TYR A 234 10.67 10.07 -1.90
CA TYR A 234 11.11 9.07 -2.88
C TYR A 234 12.57 9.23 -3.27
N ASN A 235 13.28 8.10 -3.30
CA ASN A 235 14.71 8.01 -3.64
C ASN A 235 15.63 8.81 -2.68
N ALA A 236 15.26 9.01 -1.44
CA ALA A 236 16.11 9.66 -0.45
C ALA A 236 17.18 8.69 0.06
N GLY A 237 18.31 8.62 -0.65
CA GLY A 237 19.43 7.70 -0.37
C GLY A 237 20.37 8.13 0.76
N SER A 238 20.01 9.12 1.60
CA SER A 238 20.89 9.57 2.69
C SER A 238 20.14 10.37 3.75
N GLU A 239 20.73 10.43 4.95
CA GLU A 239 20.25 11.30 6.03
C GLU A 239 20.26 12.78 5.62
N TYR A 240 21.24 13.20 4.85
CA TYR A 240 21.29 14.57 4.32
C TYR A 240 20.06 14.89 3.46
N SER A 241 19.64 13.98 2.59
CA SER A 241 18.46 14.14 1.74
C SER A 241 17.16 14.26 2.57
N LEU A 242 17.04 13.49 3.65
CA LEU A 242 15.90 13.55 4.56
C LEU A 242 15.92 14.82 5.42
N ASN A 243 17.10 15.21 5.95
CA ASN A 243 17.27 16.47 6.69
C ASN A 243 16.93 17.68 5.81
N TYR A 244 17.33 17.68 4.55
CA TYR A 244 17.02 18.76 3.61
C TYR A 244 15.51 18.97 3.46
N ARG A 245 14.75 17.87 3.43
CA ARG A 245 13.28 17.90 3.42
C ARG A 245 12.71 18.31 4.77
N LEU A 246 13.25 17.78 5.86
CA LEU A 246 12.81 18.08 7.22
C LEU A 246 12.97 19.57 7.56
N GLU A 247 14.04 20.21 7.08
CA GLU A 247 14.32 21.63 7.27
C GLU A 247 13.49 22.54 6.34
N GLY A 248 12.64 21.97 5.48
CA GLY A 248 11.82 22.73 4.53
C GLY A 248 12.61 23.45 3.43
N LYS A 249 13.82 22.96 3.14
CA LYS A 249 14.68 23.49 2.06
C LYS A 249 14.26 22.98 0.68
N SER A 250 13.45 21.93 0.64
CA SER A 250 12.83 21.42 -0.58
C SER A 250 11.36 21.83 -0.56
N GLN A 251 10.98 22.84 -1.34
CA GLN A 251 9.61 23.22 -1.66
C GLN A 251 8.60 23.17 -0.48
N ASP A 252 8.87 23.91 0.60
CA ASP A 252 7.99 24.01 1.77
C ASP A 252 7.47 22.68 2.38
N TYR A 253 8.23 21.63 2.21
CA TYR A 253 7.94 20.25 2.56
C TYR A 253 7.52 20.10 4.04
N GLY A 254 6.22 20.11 4.32
CA GLY A 254 5.68 20.02 5.66
C GLY A 254 6.03 21.18 6.59
N LYS A 255 6.28 22.38 6.05
CA LYS A 255 6.53 23.58 6.82
C LYS A 255 5.37 23.89 7.75
N GLY A 256 5.64 24.15 9.00
CA GLY A 256 4.60 24.34 10.03
C GLY A 256 4.21 23.09 10.78
N PHE A 257 4.57 21.90 10.27
CA PHE A 257 4.37 20.65 11.02
C PHE A 257 5.53 20.41 11.99
N PRO A 258 5.27 20.06 13.26
CA PRO A 258 6.29 19.59 14.16
C PRO A 258 6.77 18.18 13.74
N ASN A 259 7.97 17.78 14.17
CA ASN A 259 8.58 16.53 13.75
C ASN A 259 7.69 15.31 14.04
N GLU A 260 7.05 15.29 15.21
CA GLU A 260 6.17 14.21 15.66
C GLU A 260 4.89 14.06 14.82
N LYS A 261 4.66 14.94 13.85
CA LYS A 261 3.58 14.82 12.87
C LYS A 261 4.07 14.54 11.45
N ARG A 262 5.36 14.32 11.23
CA ARG A 262 5.93 14.08 9.89
C ARG A 262 6.28 12.63 9.68
N ILE A 263 5.82 12.06 8.56
CA ILE A 263 6.11 10.71 8.10
C ILE A 263 6.80 10.82 6.75
N PHE A 264 7.92 10.14 6.55
CA PHE A 264 8.59 10.09 5.26
C PHE A 264 8.38 8.74 4.58
N CYS A 265 7.96 8.78 3.32
CA CYS A 265 7.62 7.59 2.56
C CYS A 265 8.56 7.38 1.37
N GLU A 266 8.89 6.11 1.12
CA GLU A 266 9.64 5.66 -0.03
C GLU A 266 8.70 5.11 -1.10
N TRP A 267 9.13 5.14 -2.34
CA TRP A 267 8.47 4.46 -3.44
C TRP A 267 8.99 3.03 -3.56
N THR A 268 8.16 2.04 -3.24
CA THR A 268 8.59 0.64 -3.19
C THR A 268 8.57 -0.09 -4.53
N SER A 269 8.06 0.55 -5.59
CA SER A 269 8.13 -0.01 -6.95
C SER A 269 8.23 1.09 -7.99
N GLN A 270 9.31 1.08 -8.77
CA GLN A 270 9.33 1.78 -10.07
C GLN A 270 9.29 0.74 -11.19
N VAL A 271 8.35 0.89 -12.11
CA VAL A 271 8.29 0.07 -13.33
C VAL A 271 9.60 0.23 -14.10
N GLY A 272 10.37 -0.85 -14.20
CA GLY A 272 11.61 -0.90 -14.98
C GLY A 272 12.91 -0.67 -14.21
N ASN A 273 12.90 -0.34 -12.93
CA ASN A 273 14.07 -0.22 -12.07
C ASN A 273 13.98 -1.15 -10.86
N ALA A 274 15.13 -1.61 -10.38
CA ALA A 274 15.28 -2.60 -9.30
C ALA A 274 14.86 -2.10 -7.89
N PHE A 275 13.88 -1.22 -7.78
CA PHE A 275 13.49 -0.56 -6.52
C PHE A 275 12.47 -1.34 -5.68
N GLY A 276 12.04 -2.53 -6.15
CA GLY A 276 11.12 -3.39 -5.40
C GLY A 276 11.69 -3.99 -4.11
N HIS A 277 12.82 -3.48 -3.62
CA HIS A 277 13.58 -4.11 -2.53
C HIS A 277 13.75 -3.16 -1.35
N GLY A 278 12.70 -2.44 -0.98
CA GLY A 278 12.75 -1.47 0.11
C GLY A 278 13.34 -0.11 -0.29
N GLY A 279 13.34 0.22 -1.60
CA GLY A 279 13.79 1.50 -2.14
C GLY A 279 15.24 1.50 -2.61
N VAL A 280 15.81 2.69 -2.74
CA VAL A 280 17.21 2.87 -3.17
C VAL A 280 18.20 2.53 -2.04
N SER A 281 19.49 2.45 -2.40
CA SER A 281 20.55 2.35 -1.40
C SER A 281 20.61 3.60 -0.51
N TYR A 282 20.77 3.36 0.79
CA TYR A 282 20.89 4.39 1.82
C TYR A 282 22.11 4.10 2.70
N GLN A 283 22.98 5.07 2.85
CA GLN A 283 24.12 4.94 3.75
C GLN A 283 23.71 5.28 5.18
N TYR A 284 23.66 4.27 6.05
CA TYR A 284 23.42 4.43 7.48
C TYR A 284 24.65 3.97 8.26
N LYS A 285 25.33 4.94 8.90
CA LYS A 285 26.63 4.71 9.54
C LYS A 285 27.60 4.07 8.53
N ASP A 286 28.11 2.90 8.84
CA ASP A 286 29.09 2.17 8.00
C ASP A 286 28.44 1.10 7.13
N GLU A 287 27.09 1.05 7.07
CA GLU A 287 26.34 0.04 6.35
C GLU A 287 25.50 0.65 5.22
N GLU A 288 25.44 -0.07 4.12
CA GLU A 288 24.51 0.20 3.03
C GLU A 288 23.23 -0.62 3.25
N ILE A 289 22.11 0.07 3.40
CA ILE A 289 20.78 -0.50 3.69
C ILE A 289 19.74 0.04 2.70
N PRO A 290 18.54 -0.57 2.61
CA PRO A 290 17.42 0.01 1.87
C PRO A 290 16.99 1.37 2.43
N SER A 291 16.62 2.31 1.56
CA SER A 291 16.19 3.66 1.97
C SER A 291 14.97 3.66 2.89
N LEU A 292 14.06 2.71 2.74
CA LEU A 292 12.94 2.53 3.66
C LEU A 292 13.41 2.24 5.10
N TRP A 293 14.49 1.45 5.27
CA TRP A 293 15.10 1.24 6.60
C TRP A 293 15.87 2.48 7.07
N GLY A 294 16.51 3.19 6.13
CA GLY A 294 17.11 4.49 6.41
C GLY A 294 16.09 5.50 6.95
N MET A 295 14.89 5.56 6.36
CA MET A 295 13.79 6.39 6.82
C MET A 295 13.26 5.94 8.20
N ALA A 296 13.23 4.64 8.46
CA ALA A 296 12.85 4.09 9.77
C ALA A 296 13.84 4.51 10.87
N HIS A 297 15.14 4.39 10.61
CA HIS A 297 16.19 4.90 11.52
C HIS A 297 16.08 6.41 11.70
N PHE A 298 15.89 7.15 10.60
CA PHE A 298 15.70 8.60 10.64
C PHE A 298 14.52 9.01 11.54
N ALA A 299 13.42 8.26 11.47
CA ALA A 299 12.25 8.53 12.31
C ALA A 299 12.55 8.36 13.80
N VAL A 300 13.38 7.39 14.17
CA VAL A 300 13.84 7.20 15.54
C VAL A 300 14.80 8.32 15.95
N ASP A 301 15.81 8.60 15.14
CA ASP A 301 16.90 9.52 15.46
C ASP A 301 16.46 10.99 15.50
N LYS A 302 15.53 11.39 14.65
CA LYS A 302 15.03 12.78 14.55
C LYS A 302 13.68 13.02 15.24
N GLY A 303 13.06 11.98 15.77
CA GLY A 303 11.77 12.11 16.46
C GLY A 303 10.60 12.38 15.52
N THR A 304 10.69 12.02 14.20
CA THR A 304 9.54 12.15 13.31
C THR A 304 8.49 11.09 13.63
N ALA A 305 7.25 11.27 13.13
CA ALA A 305 6.14 10.37 13.44
C ALA A 305 6.39 8.93 12.95
N GLY A 306 7.13 8.76 11.84
CA GLY A 306 7.38 7.44 11.31
C GLY A 306 7.92 7.44 9.89
N CYS A 307 7.77 6.30 9.21
CA CYS A 307 8.06 6.14 7.79
C CYS A 307 6.94 5.38 7.08
N GLY A 308 7.07 5.22 5.76
CA GLY A 308 6.05 4.55 5.00
C GLY A 308 6.43 4.19 3.58
N ALA A 309 5.45 3.66 2.83
CA ALA A 309 5.67 3.15 1.49
C ALA A 309 4.55 3.53 0.52
N TYR A 310 4.93 4.04 -0.66
CA TYR A 310 4.02 4.21 -1.78
C TYR A 310 3.92 2.92 -2.60
N VAL A 311 2.71 2.59 -3.06
CA VAL A 311 2.34 1.38 -3.81
C VAL A 311 2.79 0.08 -3.15
N LEU A 312 2.47 -0.05 -1.86
CA LEU A 312 2.88 -1.16 -0.98
C LEU A 312 2.60 -2.55 -1.58
N GLN A 313 1.56 -2.72 -2.42
CA GLN A 313 1.25 -4.01 -3.04
C GLN A 313 2.41 -4.60 -3.86
N PHE A 314 3.31 -3.77 -4.37
CA PHE A 314 4.48 -4.27 -5.12
C PHE A 314 5.58 -4.81 -4.20
N ALA A 315 5.55 -4.48 -2.92
CA ALA A 315 6.42 -5.04 -1.90
C ALA A 315 5.92 -6.38 -1.32
N TYR A 316 4.87 -6.97 -1.88
CA TYR A 316 4.27 -8.22 -1.37
C TYR A 316 5.23 -9.40 -1.46
N ALA A 317 5.90 -9.59 -2.59
CA ALA A 317 6.84 -10.68 -2.82
C ALA A 317 8.18 -10.09 -3.30
N GLU A 318 8.91 -9.51 -2.38
CA GLU A 318 10.16 -8.81 -2.69
C GLU A 318 11.32 -9.78 -2.87
N GLY A 319 12.19 -9.44 -3.83
CA GLY A 319 13.43 -10.14 -4.08
C GLY A 319 14.57 -9.69 -3.14
N ASN A 320 15.80 -9.92 -3.57
CA ASN A 320 17.00 -9.58 -2.82
C ASN A 320 17.37 -8.10 -3.00
N HIS A 321 17.71 -7.41 -1.92
CA HIS A 321 18.34 -6.09 -1.96
C HIS A 321 19.86 -6.26 -1.89
N LEU A 322 20.58 -5.58 -2.76
CA LEU A 322 22.06 -5.62 -2.82
C LEU A 322 22.62 -7.07 -2.85
N ASN A 323 21.95 -7.96 -3.56
CA ASN A 323 22.29 -9.40 -3.64
C ASN A 323 22.30 -10.15 -2.30
N LYS A 324 21.67 -9.60 -1.25
CA LYS A 324 21.49 -10.30 0.02
C LYS A 324 20.19 -11.10 -0.01
N PRO A 325 20.21 -12.39 0.33
CA PRO A 325 18.99 -13.19 0.43
C PRO A 325 18.02 -12.58 1.45
N VAL A 326 16.73 -12.55 1.11
CA VAL A 326 15.68 -12.18 2.03
C VAL A 326 14.85 -13.41 2.43
N PRO A 327 14.33 -13.46 3.66
CA PRO A 327 13.43 -14.55 4.07
C PRO A 327 12.19 -14.58 3.17
N PRO A 328 11.63 -15.76 2.89
CA PRO A 328 10.41 -15.91 2.10
C PRO A 328 9.17 -15.49 2.90
N ASN A 329 9.06 -14.21 3.22
CA ASN A 329 7.87 -13.66 3.83
C ASN A 329 7.38 -12.44 3.04
N ASN A 330 6.08 -12.20 3.09
CA ASN A 330 5.47 -11.07 2.41
C ASN A 330 5.80 -9.77 3.13
N TYR A 331 6.07 -8.71 2.36
CA TYR A 331 6.35 -7.37 2.88
C TYR A 331 7.59 -7.32 3.79
N PHE A 332 8.64 -8.08 3.48
CA PHE A 332 9.84 -8.19 4.32
C PHE A 332 10.39 -6.81 4.72
N TYR A 333 10.63 -5.92 3.75
CA TYR A 333 11.25 -4.61 4.01
C TYR A 333 10.35 -3.69 4.84
N ALA A 334 9.03 -3.72 4.62
CA ALA A 334 8.07 -2.95 5.43
C ALA A 334 8.02 -3.48 6.87
N ARG A 335 7.98 -4.80 7.07
CA ARG A 335 8.00 -5.41 8.41
C ARG A 335 9.28 -5.08 9.17
N GLN A 336 10.43 -5.09 8.50
CA GLN A 336 11.70 -4.70 9.12
C GLN A 336 11.74 -3.20 9.45
N ALA A 337 11.22 -2.32 8.59
CA ALA A 337 11.11 -0.90 8.90
C ALA A 337 10.25 -0.65 10.15
N ILE A 338 9.12 -1.33 10.28
CA ILE A 338 8.28 -1.26 11.48
C ILE A 338 9.05 -1.75 12.71
N GLN A 339 9.80 -2.86 12.60
CA GLN A 339 10.61 -3.40 13.69
C GLN A 339 11.77 -2.47 14.11
N ILE A 340 12.39 -1.79 13.16
CA ILE A 340 13.43 -0.77 13.44
C ILE A 340 12.84 0.38 14.25
N MET A 341 11.67 0.86 13.85
CA MET A 341 11.01 1.98 14.54
C MET A 341 10.46 1.59 15.92
N ASN A 342 9.98 0.36 16.06
CA ASN A 342 9.26 -0.14 17.23
C ASN A 342 9.79 -1.53 17.62
N PRO A 343 11.03 -1.63 18.14
CA PRO A 343 11.61 -2.92 18.51
C PRO A 343 10.82 -3.59 19.62
N ALA A 344 10.66 -4.92 19.52
CA ALA A 344 9.98 -5.72 20.53
C ALA A 344 10.63 -5.52 21.91
N GLY A 345 9.82 -5.23 22.92
CA GLY A 345 10.29 -4.97 24.28
C GLY A 345 10.69 -3.52 24.59
N SER A 346 10.62 -2.60 23.63
CA SER A 346 10.90 -1.16 23.82
C SER A 346 9.74 -0.39 24.45
N GLY A 347 8.63 -1.05 24.75
CA GLY A 347 7.52 -0.41 25.45
C GLY A 347 8.02 0.17 26.76
N LYS A 348 8.01 1.50 26.87
CA LYS A 348 8.33 2.21 28.12
C LYS A 348 7.50 1.58 29.25
N LYS A 349 8.21 1.03 30.24
CA LYS A 349 7.63 0.55 31.50
C LYS A 349 6.95 1.71 32.22
#